data_95b9aa115fcf43de05f3852401c65968
#
_entry.id   95b9aa115fcf43de05f3852401c65968
#
_cell.length_a   1.000
_cell.length_b   1.000
_cell.length_c   1.000
_cell.angle_alpha   90.00
_cell.angle_beta   90.00
_cell.angle_gamma   90.00
#
_symmetry.space_group_name_H-M   'P 1'
#
loop_
_entity.id
_entity.type
_entity.pdbx_description
1 polymer ?
#
loop_
_entity_poly.entity_id
_entity_poly.type
_entity_poly.pdbx_seq_one_letter_code
_entity_poly.pdbx_strand_id
1 'polypeptide(L)'
;DRRFRETGLTAADADGLVGELRDFTSQPRTNAEVEAWLAARPGGPIHERAWWALRTYGPFVHAPTGGPWSFGLRPAYVAAPDAARHLRRAADPEASLGVLARRYLEGFGPASAADLAQFGMLQPRGRVRDALAALAAGGDAVALEGPDGEQLFDVPDGLLPEEGVPAPPRLMAMWDSILLAYADRGRVIPSAYRRAVIRTNGDVLPT
;
A
#
# COMPACT_ATOMS: atom_id res chain seq x y z
N ASP A 1 11.69 -10.31 -3.26
CA ASP A 1 11.27 -9.31 -2.27
C ASP A 1 12.32 -9.19 -1.16
N ARG A 2 12.66 -7.96 -0.75
CA ARG A 2 13.65 -7.69 0.31
C ARG A 2 13.26 -8.37 1.63
N ARG A 3 11.97 -8.39 1.95
CA ARG A 3 11.44 -8.98 3.19
C ARG A 3 11.72 -10.48 3.27
N PHE A 4 11.54 -11.21 2.18
CA PHE A 4 11.87 -12.64 2.14
C PHE A 4 13.37 -12.89 2.22
N ARG A 5 14.19 -12.05 1.57
CA ARG A 5 15.66 -12.18 1.72
C ARG A 5 16.14 -12.02 3.16
N GLU A 6 15.52 -11.13 3.93
CA GLU A 6 15.83 -10.94 5.34
C GLU A 6 15.40 -12.13 6.21
N THR A 7 14.40 -12.89 5.78
CA THR A 7 13.88 -14.05 6.53
C THR A 7 14.43 -15.41 6.05
N GLY A 8 15.17 -15.43 4.95
CA GLY A 8 15.64 -16.67 4.32
C GLY A 8 14.56 -17.47 3.60
N LEU A 9 13.32 -16.98 3.54
CA LEU A 9 12.22 -17.66 2.84
C LEU A 9 12.32 -17.44 1.33
N THR A 10 12.12 -18.51 0.57
CA THR A 10 11.85 -18.44 -0.87
C THR A 10 10.37 -18.16 -1.13
N ALA A 11 10.02 -17.81 -2.36
CA ALA A 11 8.62 -17.66 -2.75
C ALA A 11 7.84 -18.98 -2.62
N ALA A 12 8.48 -20.11 -2.92
CA ALA A 12 7.85 -21.43 -2.80
C ALA A 12 7.57 -21.78 -1.32
N ASP A 13 8.52 -21.48 -0.41
CA ASP A 13 8.30 -21.65 1.03
C ASP A 13 7.15 -20.79 1.52
N ALA A 14 7.10 -19.53 1.05
CA ALA A 14 6.03 -18.61 1.40
C ALA A 14 4.67 -19.08 0.91
N ASP A 15 4.56 -19.62 -0.31
CA ASP A 15 3.32 -20.17 -0.86
C ASP A 15 2.81 -21.36 -0.04
N GLY A 16 3.71 -22.27 0.35
CA GLY A 16 3.39 -23.40 1.23
C GLY A 16 2.88 -22.93 2.59
N LEU A 17 3.63 -22.03 3.24
CA LEU A 17 3.27 -21.48 4.54
C LEU A 17 1.95 -20.69 4.52
N VAL A 18 1.70 -19.92 3.47
CA VAL A 18 0.45 -19.16 3.32
C VAL A 18 -0.75 -20.09 3.22
N GLY A 19 -0.62 -21.25 2.57
CA GLY A 19 -1.68 -22.25 2.52
C GLY A 19 -2.12 -22.67 3.92
N GLU A 20 -1.16 -23.09 4.75
CA GLU A 20 -1.42 -23.56 6.11
C GLU A 20 -1.83 -22.41 7.06
N LEU A 21 -1.21 -21.24 6.91
CA LEU A 21 -1.59 -20.05 7.69
C LEU A 21 -3.05 -19.64 7.45
N ARG A 22 -3.56 -19.82 6.24
CA ARG A 22 -4.96 -19.54 5.94
C ARG A 22 -5.91 -20.42 6.74
N ASP A 23 -5.57 -21.69 6.93
CA ASP A 23 -6.37 -22.60 7.75
C ASP A 23 -6.29 -22.19 9.23
N PHE A 24 -5.09 -21.88 9.73
CA PHE A 24 -4.88 -21.41 11.09
C PHE A 24 -5.58 -20.08 11.36
N THR A 25 -5.59 -19.16 10.40
CA THR A 25 -6.25 -17.85 10.49
C THR A 25 -7.68 -17.85 9.93
N SER A 26 -8.34 -19.00 9.79
CA SER A 26 -9.78 -19.07 9.51
C SER A 26 -10.61 -18.39 10.59
N GLN A 27 -10.06 -18.27 11.80
CA GLN A 27 -10.53 -17.44 12.90
C GLN A 27 -9.50 -16.34 13.20
N PRO A 28 -9.91 -15.19 13.77
CA PRO A 28 -8.99 -14.13 14.14
C PRO A 28 -7.83 -14.62 15.01
N ARG A 29 -6.60 -14.28 14.63
CA ARG A 29 -5.36 -14.60 15.36
C ARG A 29 -4.54 -13.34 15.57
N THR A 30 -4.02 -13.17 16.76
CA THR A 30 -3.09 -12.08 17.09
C THR A 30 -1.70 -12.34 16.47
N ASN A 31 -0.87 -11.31 16.36
CA ASN A 31 0.53 -11.49 15.94
C ASN A 31 1.23 -12.56 16.79
N ALA A 32 1.10 -12.51 18.11
CA ALA A 32 1.76 -13.46 19.01
C ALA A 32 1.32 -14.91 18.77
N GLU A 33 0.03 -15.16 18.50
CA GLU A 33 -0.45 -16.50 18.18
C GLU A 33 0.12 -17.01 16.85
N VAL A 34 0.20 -16.16 15.84
CA VAL A 34 0.78 -16.54 14.53
C VAL A 34 2.29 -16.78 14.67
N GLU A 35 3.01 -15.93 15.38
CA GLU A 35 4.45 -16.10 15.63
C GLU A 35 4.74 -17.37 16.41
N ALA A 36 3.96 -17.68 17.45
CA ALA A 36 4.07 -18.93 18.20
C ALA A 36 3.77 -20.16 17.33
N TRP A 37 2.75 -20.09 16.47
CA TRP A 37 2.44 -21.15 15.51
C TRP A 37 3.58 -21.38 14.52
N LEU A 38 4.18 -20.31 13.99
CA LEU A 38 5.35 -20.41 13.09
C LEU A 38 6.57 -21.01 13.80
N ALA A 39 6.82 -20.64 15.06
CA ALA A 39 7.94 -21.14 15.85
C ALA A 39 7.79 -22.64 16.23
N ALA A 40 6.58 -23.14 16.36
CA ALA A 40 6.29 -24.52 16.72
C ALA A 40 6.34 -25.51 15.54
N ARG A 41 6.67 -25.03 14.33
CA ARG A 41 6.63 -25.89 13.13
C ARG A 41 7.76 -26.92 13.10
N PRO A 42 7.50 -28.15 12.55
CA PRO A 42 8.53 -29.11 12.24
C PRO A 42 9.53 -28.52 11.22
N GLY A 43 10.82 -28.71 11.45
CA GLY A 43 11.87 -28.22 10.54
C GLY A 43 12.74 -27.10 11.10
N GLY A 44 12.42 -26.65 12.30
CA GLY A 44 13.21 -25.64 13.02
C GLY A 44 12.55 -24.26 13.05
N PRO A 45 13.08 -23.35 13.85
CA PRO A 45 12.51 -22.02 14.02
C PRO A 45 12.61 -21.23 12.72
N ILE A 46 11.48 -20.76 12.23
CA ILE A 46 11.41 -19.79 11.16
C ILE A 46 11.86 -18.45 11.72
N HIS A 47 12.55 -17.63 10.91
CA HIS A 47 13.03 -16.32 11.30
C HIS A 47 11.93 -15.49 11.99
N GLU A 48 12.24 -14.81 13.09
CA GLU A 48 11.27 -14.03 13.88
C GLU A 48 10.44 -13.03 13.09
N ARG A 49 11.01 -12.49 11.98
CA ARG A 49 10.32 -11.54 11.09
C ARG A 49 9.51 -12.21 9.96
N ALA A 50 9.42 -13.53 9.95
CA ALA A 50 8.71 -14.25 8.88
C ALA A 50 7.25 -13.84 8.79
N TRP A 51 6.57 -13.67 9.93
CA TRP A 51 5.18 -13.21 9.93
C TRP A 51 5.01 -11.83 9.28
N TRP A 52 5.92 -10.90 9.56
CA TRP A 52 5.89 -9.58 8.92
C TRP A 52 6.02 -9.64 7.39
N ALA A 53 6.79 -10.58 6.85
CA ALA A 53 6.88 -10.81 5.41
C ALA A 53 5.63 -11.51 4.88
N LEU A 54 5.19 -12.59 5.52
CA LEU A 54 4.06 -13.43 5.10
C LEU A 54 2.73 -12.69 5.14
N ARG A 55 2.47 -11.87 6.15
CA ARG A 55 1.20 -11.12 6.26
C ARG A 55 0.99 -10.10 5.14
N THR A 56 2.08 -9.60 4.53
CA THR A 56 2.00 -8.69 3.39
C THR A 56 2.03 -9.41 2.05
N TYR A 57 2.48 -10.66 2.05
CA TYR A 57 2.48 -11.55 0.89
C TYR A 57 1.18 -12.37 0.81
N GLY A 58 0.68 -12.85 1.95
CA GLY A 58 -0.50 -13.69 2.09
C GLY A 58 -1.84 -12.92 2.03
N PRO A 59 -2.97 -13.60 1.75
CA PRO A 59 -4.31 -13.01 1.73
C PRO A 59 -4.85 -12.87 3.15
N PHE A 60 -4.23 -12.05 3.95
CA PHE A 60 -4.63 -11.77 5.32
C PHE A 60 -5.15 -10.34 5.43
N VAL A 61 -6.20 -10.16 6.20
CA VAL A 61 -6.80 -8.86 6.51
C VAL A 61 -6.86 -8.67 8.02
N HIS A 62 -6.89 -7.42 8.45
CA HIS A 62 -7.11 -7.12 9.86
C HIS A 62 -8.51 -7.55 10.28
N ALA A 63 -8.60 -8.22 11.43
CA ALA A 63 -9.86 -8.57 12.06
C ALA A 63 -10.18 -7.59 13.19
N PRO A 64 -11.45 -7.15 13.34
CA PRO A 64 -11.88 -6.40 14.51
C PRO A 64 -11.64 -7.19 15.79
N THR A 65 -11.07 -6.55 16.81
CA THR A 65 -10.79 -7.15 18.13
C THR A 65 -11.74 -6.66 19.23
N GLY A 66 -12.70 -5.85 18.85
CA GLY A 66 -13.77 -5.32 19.69
C GLY A 66 -15.09 -5.33 18.92
N GLY A 67 -15.88 -4.27 19.02
CA GLY A 67 -17.07 -4.09 18.18
C GLY A 67 -16.69 -3.93 16.69
N PRO A 68 -17.69 -3.91 15.78
CA PRO A 68 -17.47 -3.70 14.36
C PRO A 68 -16.59 -2.46 14.13
N TRP A 69 -15.57 -2.59 13.25
CA TRP A 69 -14.59 -1.55 12.93
C TRP A 69 -13.67 -1.12 14.10
N SER A 70 -13.70 -1.84 15.23
CA SER A 70 -12.76 -1.62 16.34
C SER A 70 -11.57 -2.56 16.23
N PHE A 71 -10.41 -2.03 15.84
CA PHE A 71 -9.19 -2.82 15.62
C PHE A 71 -8.27 -2.89 16.86
N GLY A 72 -8.56 -2.13 17.90
CA GLY A 72 -7.83 -2.14 19.17
C GLY A 72 -6.33 -1.85 19.04
N LEU A 73 -5.61 -1.96 20.17
CA LEU A 73 -4.15 -1.80 20.22
C LEU A 73 -3.39 -3.11 19.88
N ARG A 74 -4.06 -4.24 19.87
CA ARG A 74 -3.48 -5.55 19.54
C ARG A 74 -4.10 -6.04 18.24
N PRO A 75 -3.42 -5.87 17.11
CA PRO A 75 -3.95 -6.29 15.82
C PRO A 75 -4.13 -7.81 15.78
N ALA A 76 -5.26 -8.23 15.24
CA ALA A 76 -5.53 -9.61 14.88
C ALA A 76 -5.74 -9.70 13.35
N TYR A 77 -5.52 -10.87 12.81
CA TYR A 77 -5.60 -11.15 11.38
C TYR A 77 -6.49 -12.36 11.13
N VAL A 78 -7.18 -12.33 10.02
CA VAL A 78 -8.00 -13.42 9.51
C VAL A 78 -7.70 -13.63 8.04
N ALA A 79 -7.81 -14.85 7.56
CA ALA A 79 -7.71 -15.15 6.13
C ALA A 79 -8.78 -14.36 5.35
N ALA A 80 -8.36 -13.68 4.29
CA ALA A 80 -9.28 -12.93 3.44
C ALA A 80 -10.36 -13.85 2.85
N PRO A 81 -11.60 -13.35 2.70
CA PRO A 81 -12.68 -14.09 2.04
C PRO A 81 -12.27 -14.60 0.65
N ASP A 82 -12.91 -15.68 0.18
CA ASP A 82 -12.58 -16.31 -1.10
C ASP A 82 -12.65 -15.36 -2.30
N ALA A 83 -13.56 -14.39 -2.28
CA ALA A 83 -13.65 -13.38 -3.32
C ALA A 83 -12.35 -12.57 -3.48
N ALA A 84 -11.66 -12.25 -2.38
CA ALA A 84 -10.37 -11.58 -2.40
C ALA A 84 -9.23 -12.49 -2.89
N ARG A 85 -9.40 -13.81 -2.87
CA ARG A 85 -8.41 -14.78 -3.37
C ARG A 85 -8.29 -14.76 -4.89
N HIS A 86 -9.37 -14.47 -5.62
CA HIS A 86 -9.36 -14.38 -7.07
C HIS A 86 -8.55 -13.20 -7.58
N LEU A 87 -8.47 -12.12 -6.81
CA LEU A 87 -7.66 -10.93 -7.14
C LEU A 87 -6.14 -11.24 -7.15
N ARG A 88 -5.69 -12.31 -6.48
CA ARG A 88 -4.27 -12.71 -6.46
C ARG A 88 -3.77 -13.42 -7.70
N ARG A 89 -4.65 -13.89 -8.53
CA ARG A 89 -4.31 -14.63 -9.76
C ARG A 89 -4.23 -13.77 -11.01
N ALA A 90 -4.21 -12.44 -10.87
CA ALA A 90 -3.75 -11.59 -11.97
C ALA A 90 -2.29 -12.01 -12.25
N ALA A 91 -2.13 -12.94 -13.18
CA ALA A 91 -0.89 -13.64 -13.44
C ALA A 91 0.16 -12.74 -14.09
N ASP A 92 -0.24 -11.53 -14.50
CA ASP A 92 0.62 -10.56 -15.15
C ASP A 92 0.94 -9.38 -14.21
N PRO A 93 2.21 -9.26 -13.76
CA PRO A 93 2.66 -8.15 -12.93
C PRO A 93 2.49 -6.77 -13.60
N GLU A 94 2.58 -6.70 -14.92
CA GLU A 94 2.42 -5.42 -15.64
C GLU A 94 0.95 -5.01 -15.70
N ALA A 95 0.04 -5.93 -16.00
CA ALA A 95 -1.39 -5.67 -15.93
C ALA A 95 -1.82 -5.28 -14.51
N SER A 96 -1.27 -5.94 -13.47
CA SER A 96 -1.52 -5.60 -12.07
C SER A 96 -1.01 -4.21 -11.71
N LEU A 97 0.16 -3.83 -12.23
CA LEU A 97 0.72 -2.49 -12.03
C LEU A 97 -0.14 -1.43 -12.72
N GLY A 98 -0.66 -1.70 -13.90
CA GLY A 98 -1.61 -0.83 -14.61
C GLY A 98 -2.89 -0.59 -13.79
N VAL A 99 -3.48 -1.66 -13.25
CA VAL A 99 -4.66 -1.54 -12.36
C VAL A 99 -4.34 -0.70 -11.13
N LEU A 100 -3.21 -0.95 -10.48
CA LEU A 100 -2.77 -0.18 -9.30
C LEU A 100 -2.56 1.30 -9.65
N ALA A 101 -1.90 1.58 -10.77
CA ALA A 101 -1.64 2.94 -11.24
C ALA A 101 -2.94 3.70 -11.49
N ARG A 102 -3.89 3.09 -12.20
CA ARG A 102 -5.21 3.69 -12.43
C ARG A 102 -5.94 3.99 -11.11
N ARG A 103 -6.00 3.02 -10.18
CA ARG A 103 -6.64 3.21 -8.87
C ARG A 103 -5.98 4.31 -8.03
N TYR A 104 -4.67 4.41 -8.13
CA TYR A 104 -3.93 5.49 -7.47
C TYR A 104 -4.31 6.86 -8.07
N LEU A 105 -4.36 6.98 -9.39
CA LEU A 105 -4.77 8.23 -10.05
C LEU A 105 -6.21 8.61 -9.74
N GLU A 106 -7.13 7.65 -9.69
CA GLU A 106 -8.53 7.89 -9.30
C GLU A 106 -8.66 8.54 -7.90
N GLY A 107 -7.70 8.27 -7.00
CA GLY A 107 -7.73 8.82 -5.64
C GLY A 107 -6.81 10.02 -5.40
N PHE A 108 -5.72 10.13 -6.16
CA PHE A 108 -4.63 11.07 -5.89
C PHE A 108 -4.10 11.79 -7.14
N GLY A 109 -4.76 11.64 -8.28
CA GLY A 109 -4.40 12.39 -9.49
C GLY A 109 -4.70 13.89 -9.37
N PRO A 110 -4.04 14.73 -10.15
CA PRO A 110 -2.87 14.44 -11.01
C PRO A 110 -1.61 14.09 -10.21
N ALA A 111 -0.85 13.08 -10.64
CA ALA A 111 0.35 12.65 -9.91
C ALA A 111 1.46 12.16 -10.85
N SER A 112 2.70 12.20 -10.37
CA SER A 112 3.88 11.75 -11.11
C SER A 112 4.16 10.25 -10.89
N ALA A 113 5.01 9.69 -11.74
CA ALA A 113 5.52 8.33 -11.53
C ALA A 113 6.33 8.18 -10.24
N ALA A 114 6.97 9.26 -9.77
CA ALA A 114 7.69 9.27 -8.51
C ALA A 114 6.73 9.18 -7.31
N ASP A 115 5.59 9.84 -7.39
CA ASP A 115 4.55 9.83 -6.36
C ASP A 115 3.99 8.41 -6.20
N LEU A 116 3.53 7.78 -7.28
CA LEU A 116 3.04 6.42 -7.27
C LEU A 116 4.10 5.42 -6.78
N ALA A 117 5.34 5.56 -7.27
CA ALA A 117 6.44 4.67 -6.86
C ALA A 117 6.71 4.77 -5.36
N GLN A 118 6.67 5.97 -4.79
CA GLN A 118 6.84 6.16 -3.35
C GLN A 118 5.65 5.63 -2.55
N PHE A 119 4.43 6.00 -2.92
CA PHE A 119 3.21 5.56 -2.25
C PHE A 119 3.08 4.03 -2.21
N GLY A 120 3.31 3.39 -3.36
CA GLY A 120 3.25 1.94 -3.50
C GLY A 120 4.54 1.21 -3.06
N MET A 121 5.60 1.92 -2.64
CA MET A 121 6.93 1.36 -2.39
C MET A 121 7.44 0.50 -3.56
N LEU A 122 7.19 0.94 -4.79
CA LEU A 122 7.45 0.21 -6.02
C LEU A 122 8.87 0.45 -6.54
N GLN A 123 9.51 -0.62 -7.00
CA GLN A 123 10.84 -0.57 -7.63
C GLN A 123 10.94 -1.59 -8.77
N PRO A 124 11.68 -1.30 -9.84
CA PRO A 124 12.33 -0.02 -10.15
C PRO A 124 11.31 1.04 -10.62
N ARG A 125 11.60 2.30 -10.38
CA ARG A 125 10.73 3.42 -10.76
C ARG A 125 10.44 3.50 -12.27
N GLY A 126 11.35 3.01 -13.10
CA GLY A 126 11.16 2.93 -14.56
C GLY A 126 9.89 2.18 -14.95
N ARG A 127 9.63 1.03 -14.33
CA ARG A 127 8.41 0.25 -14.59
C ARG A 127 7.12 1.03 -14.28
N VAL A 128 7.14 1.86 -13.23
CA VAL A 128 5.98 2.68 -12.85
C VAL A 128 5.71 3.74 -13.93
N ARG A 129 6.77 4.39 -14.42
CA ARG A 129 6.66 5.36 -15.51
C ARG A 129 6.14 4.70 -16.79
N ASP A 130 6.67 3.53 -17.12
CA ASP A 130 6.29 2.80 -18.33
C ASP A 130 4.81 2.35 -18.26
N ALA A 131 4.34 1.92 -17.08
CA ALA A 131 2.94 1.57 -16.84
C ALA A 131 2.00 2.78 -16.98
N LEU A 132 2.37 3.94 -16.43
CA LEU A 132 1.60 5.18 -16.59
C LEU A 132 1.57 5.66 -18.05
N ALA A 133 2.69 5.57 -18.76
CA ALA A 133 2.77 5.89 -20.17
C ALA A 133 1.89 4.94 -21.02
N ALA A 134 1.88 3.65 -20.70
CA ALA A 134 1.01 2.67 -21.36
C ALA A 134 -0.48 2.96 -21.12
N LEU A 135 -0.88 3.33 -19.89
CA LEU A 135 -2.26 3.77 -19.62
C LEU A 135 -2.63 5.01 -20.44
N ALA A 136 -1.72 6.00 -20.54
CA ALA A 136 -1.97 7.20 -21.34
C ALA A 136 -2.09 6.88 -22.82
N ALA A 137 -1.23 6.01 -23.36
CA ALA A 137 -1.31 5.56 -24.74
C ALA A 137 -2.59 4.77 -25.04
N GLY A 138 -3.12 4.05 -24.06
CA GLY A 138 -4.38 3.31 -24.16
C GLY A 138 -5.64 4.15 -23.93
N GLY A 139 -5.50 5.41 -23.53
CA GLY A 139 -6.62 6.30 -23.22
C GLY A 139 -7.21 6.10 -21.81
N ASP A 140 -6.60 5.27 -20.99
CA ASP A 140 -6.98 5.03 -19.59
C ASP A 140 -6.40 6.06 -18.61
N ALA A 141 -5.49 6.89 -19.07
CA ALA A 141 -4.97 8.07 -18.37
C ALA A 141 -4.73 9.21 -19.37
N VAL A 142 -4.62 10.43 -18.85
CA VAL A 142 -4.16 11.61 -19.58
C VAL A 142 -2.83 12.06 -19.01
N ALA A 143 -1.92 12.47 -19.91
CA ALA A 143 -0.65 13.08 -19.54
C ALA A 143 -0.82 14.60 -19.44
N LEU A 144 -0.32 15.19 -18.37
CA LEU A 144 -0.39 16.61 -18.06
C LEU A 144 1.02 17.14 -17.79
N GLU A 145 1.21 18.44 -17.93
CA GLU A 145 2.40 19.14 -17.48
C GLU A 145 2.11 19.86 -16.18
N GLY A 146 2.92 19.57 -15.16
CA GLY A 146 2.82 20.23 -13.87
C GLY A 146 3.48 21.62 -13.86
N PRO A 147 3.33 22.38 -12.77
CA PRO A 147 3.81 23.75 -12.66
C PRO A 147 5.32 23.93 -12.90
N ASP A 148 6.11 22.93 -12.55
CA ASP A 148 7.57 22.94 -12.70
C ASP A 148 8.05 22.19 -13.96
N GLY A 149 7.14 21.91 -14.90
CA GLY A 149 7.41 21.16 -16.12
C GLY A 149 7.54 19.66 -15.94
N GLU A 150 7.19 19.14 -14.75
CA GLU A 150 7.18 17.72 -14.47
C GLU A 150 6.00 17.03 -15.17
N GLN A 151 6.22 15.79 -15.60
CA GLN A 151 5.16 14.98 -16.19
C GLN A 151 4.24 14.43 -15.10
N LEU A 152 2.98 14.77 -15.18
CA LEU A 152 1.89 14.26 -14.35
C LEU A 152 0.93 13.39 -15.18
N PHE A 153 0.16 12.57 -14.49
CA PHE A 153 -0.88 11.74 -15.07
C PHE A 153 -2.14 11.84 -14.22
N ASP A 154 -3.29 11.77 -14.89
CA ASP A 154 -4.59 11.68 -14.22
C ASP A 154 -5.51 10.72 -14.99
N VAL A 155 -6.65 10.35 -14.40
CA VAL A 155 -7.69 9.64 -15.13
C VAL A 155 -8.43 10.61 -16.09
N PRO A 156 -8.95 10.14 -17.24
CA PRO A 156 -9.59 11.03 -18.22
C PRO A 156 -10.75 11.83 -17.65
N ASP A 157 -11.51 11.25 -16.72
CA ASP A 157 -12.66 11.88 -16.07
C ASP A 157 -12.34 12.34 -14.64
N GLY A 158 -11.07 12.67 -14.35
CA GLY A 158 -10.61 13.15 -13.05
C GLY A 158 -11.35 14.40 -12.63
N LEU A 159 -11.69 14.48 -11.34
CA LEU A 159 -12.33 15.67 -10.77
C LEU A 159 -11.33 16.83 -10.78
N LEU A 160 -11.61 17.81 -11.62
CA LEU A 160 -10.88 19.09 -11.64
C LEU A 160 -11.80 20.16 -11.05
N PRO A 161 -11.74 20.41 -9.74
CA PRO A 161 -12.56 21.44 -9.10
C PRO A 161 -12.17 22.81 -9.63
N GLU A 162 -13.14 23.74 -9.64
CA GLU A 162 -12.88 25.13 -9.98
C GLU A 162 -11.90 25.77 -8.96
N GLU A 163 -11.08 26.73 -9.38
CA GLU A 163 -10.10 27.41 -8.55
C GLU A 163 -10.71 27.99 -7.25
N GLY A 164 -11.95 28.44 -7.32
CA GLY A 164 -12.67 29.05 -6.19
C GLY A 164 -13.39 28.08 -5.26
N VAL A 165 -13.24 26.75 -5.44
CA VAL A 165 -13.93 25.80 -4.57
C VAL A 165 -13.50 25.97 -3.11
N PRO A 166 -14.44 26.07 -2.14
CA PRO A 166 -14.09 26.22 -0.73
C PRO A 166 -13.29 25.04 -0.20
N ALA A 167 -12.11 25.31 0.32
CA ALA A 167 -11.24 24.34 0.99
C ALA A 167 -11.04 24.71 2.48
N PRO A 168 -12.05 24.47 3.34
CA PRO A 168 -11.95 24.84 4.74
C PRO A 168 -10.86 24.02 5.44
N PRO A 169 -10.24 24.54 6.53
CA PRO A 169 -9.29 23.81 7.33
C PRO A 169 -9.85 22.45 7.80
N ARG A 170 -9.06 21.41 7.74
CA ARG A 170 -9.42 20.07 8.17
C ARG A 170 -8.37 19.51 9.11
N LEU A 171 -8.80 18.86 10.18
CA LEU A 171 -7.91 18.07 11.01
C LEU A 171 -7.60 16.75 10.30
N MET A 172 -6.32 16.50 10.05
CA MET A 172 -5.87 15.27 9.39
C MET A 172 -5.50 14.22 10.42
N ALA A 173 -5.88 12.98 10.17
CA ALA A 173 -5.48 11.87 11.00
C ALA A 173 -3.97 11.58 10.85
N MET A 174 -3.36 11.00 11.86
CA MET A 174 -2.03 10.43 11.74
C MET A 174 -2.03 9.37 10.62
N TRP A 175 -1.06 9.44 9.71
CA TRP A 175 -0.98 8.55 8.55
C TRP A 175 -2.13 8.71 7.55
N ASP A 176 -2.77 9.88 7.52
CA ASP A 176 -3.76 10.15 6.47
C ASP A 176 -3.14 9.94 5.09
N SER A 177 -3.90 9.28 4.21
CA SER A 177 -3.40 8.88 2.89
C SER A 177 -2.95 10.07 2.05
N ILE A 178 -3.61 11.24 2.17
CA ILE A 178 -3.21 12.43 1.42
C ILE A 178 -1.82 12.94 1.83
N LEU A 179 -1.44 12.76 3.10
CA LEU A 179 -0.12 13.13 3.61
C LEU A 179 0.99 12.17 3.11
N LEU A 180 0.62 11.01 2.59
CA LEU A 180 1.52 9.98 2.11
C LEU A 180 1.55 9.87 0.57
N ALA A 181 0.54 10.43 -0.09
CA ALA A 181 0.27 10.21 -1.50
C ALA A 181 1.42 10.65 -2.43
N TYR A 182 2.15 11.70 -2.07
CA TYR A 182 3.10 12.34 -2.96
C TYR A 182 4.55 12.22 -2.49
N ALA A 183 5.48 12.06 -3.42
CA ALA A 183 6.92 12.10 -3.17
C ALA A 183 7.36 13.52 -2.77
N ASP A 184 6.91 14.52 -3.52
CA ASP A 184 6.96 15.90 -3.08
C ASP A 184 5.66 16.26 -2.33
N ARG A 185 5.78 16.44 -1.03
CA ARG A 185 4.67 16.79 -0.16
C ARG A 185 4.39 18.31 -0.10
N GLY A 186 5.14 19.12 -0.83
CA GLY A 186 4.97 20.57 -0.89
C GLY A 186 3.55 21.01 -1.31
N ARG A 187 2.90 20.18 -2.14
CA ARG A 187 1.51 20.35 -2.58
C ARG A 187 0.48 20.30 -1.43
N VAL A 188 0.80 19.56 -0.38
CA VAL A 188 -0.12 19.31 0.75
C VAL A 188 0.39 19.96 2.03
N ILE A 189 1.71 19.96 2.24
CA ILE A 189 2.36 20.49 3.45
C ILE A 189 3.32 21.58 3.04
N PRO A 190 2.98 22.86 3.21
CA PRO A 190 3.92 23.94 2.97
C PRO A 190 5.22 23.73 3.73
N SER A 191 6.36 24.05 3.10
CA SER A 191 7.70 23.76 3.62
C SER A 191 7.94 24.29 5.05
N ALA A 192 7.33 25.44 5.40
CA ALA A 192 7.39 26.03 6.72
C ALA A 192 6.82 25.12 7.83
N TYR A 193 5.84 24.28 7.50
CA TYR A 193 5.18 23.40 8.49
C TYR A 193 5.69 21.96 8.45
N ARG A 194 6.57 21.61 7.50
CA ARG A 194 7.04 20.24 7.31
C ARG A 194 7.54 19.59 8.59
N ARG A 195 8.34 20.31 9.39
CA ARG A 195 8.91 19.78 10.65
C ARG A 195 7.86 19.58 11.75
N ALA A 196 6.76 20.33 11.72
CA ALA A 196 5.66 20.17 12.67
C ALA A 196 4.79 18.94 12.33
N VAL A 197 4.68 18.60 11.04
CA VAL A 197 3.83 17.53 10.55
C VAL A 197 4.58 16.19 10.41
N ILE A 198 5.85 16.22 9.98
CA ILE A 198 6.63 15.02 9.70
C ILE A 198 7.84 14.96 10.63
N ARG A 199 7.92 13.88 11.41
CA ARG A 199 9.08 13.59 12.27
C ARG A 199 10.30 13.19 11.46
N THR A 200 11.48 13.23 12.10
CA THR A 200 12.76 12.84 11.49
C THR A 200 12.78 11.38 11.02
N ASN A 201 12.06 10.49 11.70
CA ASN A 201 11.90 9.08 11.31
C ASN A 201 10.85 8.85 10.20
N GLY A 202 10.23 9.92 9.69
CA GLY A 202 9.21 9.85 8.63
C GLY A 202 7.77 9.67 9.11
N ASP A 203 7.54 9.54 10.42
CA ASP A 203 6.19 9.48 10.97
C ASP A 203 5.43 10.79 10.68
N VAL A 204 4.17 10.63 10.28
CA VAL A 204 3.26 11.75 10.06
C VAL A 204 2.39 11.94 11.30
N LEU A 205 2.41 13.13 11.84
CA LEU A 205 1.61 13.51 13.01
C LEU A 205 0.19 13.91 12.60
N PRO A 206 -0.79 13.79 13.51
CA PRO A 206 -2.11 14.38 13.28
C PRO A 206 -1.96 15.91 13.25
N THR A 207 -2.63 16.54 12.30
CA THR A 207 -2.57 17.99 12.03
C THR A 207 -3.96 18.58 11.87
#